data_13038248ff98e1d9f7f87f7d1b060caa
#
_entry.id   13038248ff98e1d9f7f87f7d1b060caa
#
_cell.length_a   1.000
_cell.length_b   1.000
_cell.length_c   1.000
_cell.angle_alpha   90.00
_cell.angle_beta   90.00
_cell.angle_gamma   90.00
#
_symmetry.space_group_name_H-M   'P 1'
#
loop_
_entity.id
_entity.type
_entity.pdbx_description
1 polymer ?
#
loop_
_entity_poly.entity_id
_entity_poly.type
_entity_poly.pdbx_seq_one_letter_code
_entity_poly.pdbx_strand_id
1 'polypeptide(L)'
;QILDAGAVPGYASPVGIDPKKAVIVIDRSIEGTSNLVVGANEAGFHYINFNYGRDLKDAIVADIATVREGDPCPVTGEPLQMKRGIEVGNIFQLGTKYSAPMKCEYLDKEGKSHPMIMGCYGIGIGRTMAALVEDSHDDYGPIWPMSVAPYHVEICAITPDKENVMEVSEKLYQELQKLGVEVLFDDRGEKAGSMFSDADLLGIPLRAVISPKTIANGSMEFKIRGSRDSELVPLDKAAEFLAAKVKAELEKYQ
;
A
#
# COMPACT_ATOMS: atom_id res chain seq x y z
N GLN A 1 -16.44 17.39 -33.96
CA GLN A 1 -17.15 17.72 -32.70
C GLN A 1 -17.08 19.21 -32.38
N ILE A 2 -15.86 19.83 -32.27
CA ILE A 2 -15.74 21.29 -31.96
C ILE A 2 -16.39 22.14 -33.05
N LEU A 3 -16.10 21.84 -34.32
CA LEU A 3 -16.72 22.54 -35.47
C LEU A 3 -18.23 22.32 -35.54
N ASP A 4 -18.72 21.12 -35.20
CA ASP A 4 -20.14 20.77 -35.18
C ASP A 4 -20.90 21.55 -34.10
N ALA A 5 -20.22 21.85 -32.98
CA ALA A 5 -20.75 22.72 -31.93
C ALA A 5 -20.79 24.23 -32.32
N GLY A 6 -20.17 24.61 -33.45
CA GLY A 6 -20.09 26.00 -33.90
C GLY A 6 -18.87 26.75 -33.34
N ALA A 7 -17.85 26.01 -32.83
CA ALA A 7 -16.63 26.61 -32.32
C ALA A 7 -15.43 26.32 -33.24
N VAL A 8 -14.35 27.08 -33.08
CA VAL A 8 -13.12 26.93 -33.88
C VAL A 8 -12.05 26.25 -33.01
N PRO A 9 -11.47 25.12 -33.45
CA PRO A 9 -10.40 24.45 -32.73
C PRO A 9 -9.22 25.38 -32.45
N GLY A 10 -8.74 25.41 -31.20
CA GLY A 10 -7.70 26.31 -30.73
C GLY A 10 -8.21 27.70 -30.30
N TYR A 11 -9.38 28.10 -30.73
CA TYR A 11 -10.01 29.39 -30.41
C TYR A 11 -11.44 29.21 -29.88
N ALA A 12 -11.77 28.04 -29.40
CA ALA A 12 -13.10 27.72 -28.89
C ALA A 12 -13.46 28.56 -27.66
N SER A 13 -14.71 29.00 -27.63
CA SER A 13 -15.29 29.75 -26.51
C SER A 13 -16.67 29.24 -26.19
N PRO A 14 -17.10 29.28 -24.93
CA PRO A 14 -18.49 29.02 -24.58
C PRO A 14 -19.46 30.11 -25.05
N VAL A 15 -18.94 31.28 -25.43
CA VAL A 15 -19.76 32.40 -25.88
C VAL A 15 -20.34 32.13 -27.26
N GLY A 16 -21.67 32.21 -27.39
CA GLY A 16 -22.36 32.05 -28.67
C GLY A 16 -22.54 30.59 -29.12
N ILE A 17 -22.22 29.61 -28.31
CA ILE A 17 -22.52 28.19 -28.57
C ILE A 17 -24.01 27.94 -28.46
N ASP A 18 -24.61 27.27 -29.46
CA ASP A 18 -26.00 26.84 -29.41
C ASP A 18 -26.16 25.72 -28.33
N PRO A 19 -26.97 25.94 -27.27
CA PRO A 19 -27.18 24.96 -26.19
C PRO A 19 -27.81 23.64 -26.68
N LYS A 20 -28.38 23.64 -27.89
CA LYS A 20 -28.86 22.37 -28.51
C LYS A 20 -27.72 21.54 -29.10
N LYS A 21 -26.58 22.13 -29.35
CA LYS A 21 -25.41 21.46 -29.95
C LYS A 21 -24.38 21.03 -28.91
N ALA A 22 -24.24 21.75 -27.81
CA ALA A 22 -23.30 21.43 -26.75
C ALA A 22 -23.81 21.91 -25.41
N VAL A 23 -23.59 21.09 -24.37
CA VAL A 23 -23.79 21.44 -22.97
C VAL A 23 -22.52 22.10 -22.47
N ILE A 24 -22.65 23.28 -21.86
CA ILE A 24 -21.53 24.03 -21.30
C ILE A 24 -21.47 23.71 -19.79
N VAL A 25 -20.34 23.20 -19.36
CA VAL A 25 -20.03 22.97 -17.94
C VAL A 25 -18.81 23.78 -17.60
N ILE A 26 -18.88 24.56 -16.52
CA ILE A 26 -17.76 25.37 -16.02
C ILE A 26 -17.36 24.93 -14.62
N ASP A 27 -16.10 25.10 -14.30
CA ASP A 27 -15.64 24.86 -12.93
C ASP A 27 -16.15 25.96 -12.00
N ARG A 28 -16.45 25.57 -10.74
CA ARG A 28 -16.94 26.48 -9.70
C ARG A 28 -15.99 27.65 -9.44
N SER A 29 -14.68 27.50 -9.63
CA SER A 29 -13.69 28.58 -9.48
C SER A 29 -13.91 29.76 -10.45
N ILE A 30 -14.63 29.53 -11.56
CA ILE A 30 -14.95 30.57 -12.55
C ILE A 30 -16.00 31.56 -12.02
N GLU A 31 -16.91 31.11 -11.12
CA GLU A 31 -18.00 31.99 -10.61
C GLU A 31 -17.47 33.23 -9.89
N GLY A 32 -16.36 33.11 -9.17
CA GLY A 32 -15.74 34.20 -8.42
C GLY A 32 -14.65 34.96 -9.19
N THR A 33 -14.40 34.60 -10.46
CA THR A 33 -13.27 35.11 -11.23
C THR A 33 -13.76 36.11 -12.27
N SER A 34 -13.01 37.19 -12.49
CA SER A 34 -13.31 38.23 -13.47
C SER A 34 -12.14 38.47 -14.42
N ASN A 35 -12.41 39.19 -15.53
CA ASN A 35 -11.41 39.56 -16.52
C ASN A 35 -10.66 38.41 -17.18
N LEU A 36 -11.35 37.29 -17.40
CA LEU A 36 -10.78 36.12 -18.04
C LEU A 36 -10.53 36.33 -19.52
N VAL A 37 -9.65 35.51 -20.10
CA VAL A 37 -9.43 35.44 -21.54
C VAL A 37 -10.01 34.12 -22.04
N VAL A 38 -10.86 34.19 -23.09
CA VAL A 38 -11.46 33.00 -23.73
C VAL A 38 -11.31 33.10 -25.24
N GLY A 39 -11.41 32.00 -25.96
CA GLY A 39 -11.45 32.03 -27.43
C GLY A 39 -12.61 32.87 -27.96
N ALA A 40 -12.50 33.34 -29.17
CA ALA A 40 -13.55 34.14 -29.81
C ALA A 40 -14.40 33.36 -30.83
N ASN A 41 -14.22 32.05 -30.96
CA ASN A 41 -14.77 31.21 -32.01
C ASN A 41 -14.39 31.71 -33.44
N GLU A 42 -13.29 32.43 -33.53
CA GLU A 42 -12.71 32.96 -34.78
C GLU A 42 -11.20 32.76 -34.74
N ALA A 43 -10.62 32.25 -35.83
CA ALA A 43 -9.20 31.92 -35.89
C ALA A 43 -8.33 33.18 -35.68
N GLY A 44 -7.39 33.11 -34.73
CA GLY A 44 -6.50 34.21 -34.38
C GLY A 44 -7.06 35.21 -33.36
N PHE A 45 -8.30 35.06 -32.89
CA PHE A 45 -8.94 36.02 -31.98
C PHE A 45 -9.32 35.42 -30.64
N HIS A 46 -9.22 36.24 -29.59
CA HIS A 46 -9.66 35.95 -28.23
C HIS A 46 -10.46 37.12 -27.67
N TYR A 47 -11.47 36.83 -26.87
CA TYR A 47 -12.12 37.80 -26.01
C TYR A 47 -11.28 38.00 -24.74
N ILE A 48 -11.08 39.28 -24.40
CA ILE A 48 -10.55 39.72 -23.11
C ILE A 48 -11.68 40.20 -22.22
N ASN A 49 -11.46 40.26 -20.93
CA ASN A 49 -12.44 40.71 -19.95
C ASN A 49 -13.76 39.90 -19.99
N PHE A 50 -13.64 38.61 -20.21
CA PHE A 50 -14.78 37.70 -20.06
C PHE A 50 -15.15 37.53 -18.58
N ASN A 51 -16.44 37.63 -18.29
CA ASN A 51 -16.99 37.46 -16.96
C ASN A 51 -18.20 36.53 -16.99
N TYR A 52 -18.17 35.44 -16.22
CA TYR A 52 -19.34 34.57 -16.02
C TYR A 52 -20.48 35.38 -15.37
N GLY A 53 -21.71 35.08 -15.75
CA GLY A 53 -22.90 35.83 -15.34
C GLY A 53 -23.22 37.07 -16.19
N ARG A 54 -22.22 37.66 -16.85
CA ARG A 54 -22.42 38.75 -17.83
C ARG A 54 -22.41 38.21 -19.27
N ASP A 55 -21.35 37.50 -19.64
CA ASP A 55 -21.08 37.07 -21.02
C ASP A 55 -21.54 35.63 -21.29
N LEU A 56 -21.70 34.84 -20.26
CA LEU A 56 -22.24 33.48 -20.25
C LEU A 56 -23.13 33.32 -19.02
N LYS A 57 -24.40 32.94 -19.21
CA LYS A 57 -25.38 32.82 -18.12
C LYS A 57 -25.85 31.38 -17.89
N ASP A 58 -25.95 30.59 -18.94
CA ASP A 58 -26.63 29.29 -18.93
C ASP A 58 -25.61 28.13 -18.98
N ALA A 59 -24.68 28.10 -18.03
CA ALA A 59 -23.74 27.00 -17.88
C ALA A 59 -24.05 26.20 -16.61
N ILE A 60 -23.79 24.89 -16.65
CA ILE A 60 -23.79 24.03 -15.45
C ILE A 60 -22.49 24.32 -14.69
N VAL A 61 -22.63 24.72 -13.44
CA VAL A 61 -21.47 24.91 -12.54
C VAL A 61 -21.21 23.62 -11.78
N ALA A 62 -20.01 23.11 -11.88
CA ALA A 62 -19.61 21.89 -11.19
C ALA A 62 -18.14 21.99 -10.72
N ASP A 63 -17.75 21.13 -9.81
CA ASP A 63 -16.35 20.98 -9.40
C ASP A 63 -15.68 19.99 -10.36
N ILE A 64 -14.95 20.50 -11.35
CA ILE A 64 -14.33 19.74 -12.43
C ILE A 64 -12.83 20.00 -12.59
N ALA A 65 -12.27 20.94 -11.79
CA ALA A 65 -10.84 21.24 -11.84
C ALA A 65 -10.03 20.10 -11.18
N THR A 66 -8.93 19.75 -11.81
CA THR A 66 -7.97 18.82 -11.20
C THR A 66 -7.20 19.52 -10.09
N VAL A 67 -7.20 18.92 -8.91
CA VAL A 67 -6.42 19.37 -7.75
C VAL A 67 -4.93 19.41 -8.07
N ARG A 68 -4.24 20.46 -7.61
CA ARG A 68 -2.81 20.69 -7.78
C ARG A 68 -2.11 20.81 -6.43
N GLU A 69 -0.82 20.63 -6.44
CA GLU A 69 0.01 20.92 -5.28
C GLU A 69 -0.12 22.39 -4.88
N GLY A 70 -0.33 22.64 -3.59
CA GLY A 70 -0.53 23.97 -3.03
C GLY A 70 -1.98 24.48 -3.06
N ASP A 71 -2.91 23.78 -3.73
CA ASP A 71 -4.33 24.13 -3.66
C ASP A 71 -4.84 24.02 -2.21
N PRO A 72 -5.74 24.89 -1.77
CA PRO A 72 -6.27 24.81 -0.41
C PRO A 72 -7.17 23.60 -0.23
N CYS A 73 -6.98 22.87 0.86
CA CYS A 73 -7.87 21.79 1.27
C CYS A 73 -9.29 22.35 1.53
N PRO A 74 -10.35 21.82 0.92
CA PRO A 74 -11.72 22.34 1.12
C PRO A 74 -12.26 22.14 2.55
N VAL A 75 -11.61 21.31 3.35
CA VAL A 75 -12.02 21.03 4.74
C VAL A 75 -11.22 21.84 5.75
N THR A 76 -9.88 21.91 5.59
CA THR A 76 -8.99 22.54 6.58
C THR A 76 -8.46 23.91 6.11
N GLY A 77 -8.48 24.18 4.80
CA GLY A 77 -7.85 25.36 4.22
C GLY A 77 -6.33 25.28 4.07
N GLU A 78 -5.70 24.23 4.56
CA GLU A 78 -4.25 24.05 4.45
C GLU A 78 -3.83 23.67 3.03
N PRO A 79 -2.61 24.05 2.58
CA PRO A 79 -2.11 23.67 1.27
C PRO A 79 -2.00 22.15 1.12
N LEU A 80 -2.57 21.63 0.05
CA LEU A 80 -2.46 20.20 -0.31
C LEU A 80 -1.05 19.88 -0.78
N GLN A 81 -0.57 18.69 -0.41
CA GLN A 81 0.71 18.16 -0.84
C GLN A 81 0.49 16.98 -1.79
N MET A 82 1.22 16.94 -2.88
CA MET A 82 1.18 15.83 -3.83
C MET A 82 2.28 14.82 -3.51
N LYS A 83 1.90 13.57 -3.32
CA LYS A 83 2.84 12.45 -3.11
C LYS A 83 2.56 11.34 -4.11
N ARG A 84 3.62 10.68 -4.55
CA ARG A 84 3.49 9.43 -5.31
C ARG A 84 3.35 8.28 -4.34
N GLY A 85 2.44 7.35 -4.63
CA GLY A 85 2.23 6.13 -3.87
C GLY A 85 2.21 4.92 -4.78
N ILE A 86 2.46 3.75 -4.20
CA ILE A 86 2.32 2.46 -4.87
C ILE A 86 0.90 1.95 -4.61
N GLU A 87 0.14 1.68 -5.68
CA GLU A 87 -1.19 1.07 -5.56
C GLU A 87 -1.05 -0.40 -5.16
N VAL A 88 -1.42 -0.75 -3.94
CA VAL A 88 -1.37 -2.14 -3.44
C VAL A 88 -2.66 -2.91 -3.69
N GLY A 89 -3.78 -2.23 -3.85
CA GLY A 89 -5.08 -2.82 -4.16
C GLY A 89 -6.05 -1.81 -4.74
N ASN A 90 -7.13 -2.32 -5.36
CA ASN A 90 -8.15 -1.48 -5.97
C ASN A 90 -9.53 -2.11 -5.85
N ILE A 91 -10.55 -1.26 -5.87
CA ILE A 91 -11.97 -1.62 -5.89
C ILE A 91 -12.56 -1.13 -7.20
N PHE A 92 -13.18 -2.03 -7.97
CA PHE A 92 -13.82 -1.71 -9.23
C PHE A 92 -15.34 -1.86 -9.12
N GLN A 93 -16.07 -0.81 -9.42
CA GLN A 93 -17.51 -0.85 -9.59
C GLN A 93 -17.83 -1.27 -11.03
N LEU A 94 -18.07 -2.55 -11.24
CA LEU A 94 -18.32 -3.11 -12.58
C LEU A 94 -19.76 -2.89 -13.06
N GLY A 95 -20.68 -2.61 -12.14
CA GLY A 95 -22.10 -2.45 -12.44
C GLY A 95 -22.66 -3.69 -13.13
N THR A 96 -23.33 -3.50 -14.24
CA THR A 96 -23.93 -4.59 -15.03
C THR A 96 -23.15 -4.92 -16.30
N LYS A 97 -21.92 -4.39 -16.44
CA LYS A 97 -21.09 -4.54 -17.66
C LYS A 97 -20.90 -5.98 -18.11
N TYR A 98 -20.73 -6.88 -17.15
CA TYR A 98 -20.53 -8.31 -17.42
C TYR A 98 -21.79 -9.14 -17.16
N SER A 99 -22.56 -8.84 -16.13
CA SER A 99 -23.75 -9.60 -15.77
C SER A 99 -24.85 -9.53 -16.81
N ALA A 100 -25.10 -8.38 -17.43
CA ALA A 100 -26.13 -8.23 -18.44
C ALA A 100 -25.85 -9.07 -19.70
N PRO A 101 -24.67 -9.04 -20.36
CA PRO A 101 -24.35 -9.91 -21.49
C PRO A 101 -24.35 -11.40 -21.14
N MET A 102 -23.96 -11.76 -19.90
CA MET A 102 -23.94 -13.13 -19.41
C MET A 102 -25.33 -13.64 -18.97
N LYS A 103 -26.34 -12.76 -18.98
CA LYS A 103 -27.70 -13.05 -18.45
C LYS A 103 -27.66 -13.55 -17.01
N CYS A 104 -26.74 -13.02 -16.21
CA CYS A 104 -26.65 -13.28 -14.78
C CYS A 104 -27.62 -12.34 -14.07
N GLU A 105 -28.80 -12.84 -13.75
CA GLU A 105 -29.93 -12.04 -13.28
C GLU A 105 -30.48 -12.57 -11.96
N TYR A 106 -31.18 -11.71 -11.22
CA TYR A 106 -31.98 -12.07 -10.05
C TYR A 106 -33.41 -11.55 -10.21
N LEU A 107 -34.34 -12.17 -9.51
CA LEU A 107 -35.71 -11.68 -9.42
C LEU A 107 -35.88 -10.81 -8.19
N ASP A 108 -36.48 -9.64 -8.36
CA ASP A 108 -36.87 -8.78 -7.24
C ASP A 108 -38.13 -9.35 -6.53
N LYS A 109 -38.60 -8.65 -5.49
CA LYS A 109 -39.75 -9.06 -4.69
C LYS A 109 -41.04 -9.09 -5.50
N GLU A 110 -41.09 -8.32 -6.58
CA GLU A 110 -42.20 -8.23 -7.53
C GLU A 110 -42.12 -9.26 -8.66
N GLY A 111 -41.06 -10.09 -8.65
CA GLY A 111 -40.80 -11.12 -9.69
C GLY A 111 -40.19 -10.58 -10.98
N LYS A 112 -39.68 -9.34 -11.00
CA LYS A 112 -39.05 -8.74 -12.16
C LYS A 112 -37.56 -9.09 -12.20
N SER A 113 -37.06 -9.46 -13.39
CA SER A 113 -35.66 -9.80 -13.60
C SER A 113 -34.77 -8.55 -13.72
N HIS A 114 -33.63 -8.58 -13.03
CA HIS A 114 -32.62 -7.53 -13.05
C HIS A 114 -31.22 -8.14 -13.15
N PRO A 115 -30.30 -7.54 -13.95
CA PRO A 115 -28.91 -7.97 -13.96
C PRO A 115 -28.25 -7.77 -12.59
N MET A 116 -27.41 -8.71 -12.17
CA MET A 116 -26.60 -8.57 -10.95
C MET A 116 -25.68 -7.36 -11.04
N ILE A 117 -25.65 -6.55 -10.00
CA ILE A 117 -24.66 -5.48 -9.86
C ILE A 117 -23.37 -6.09 -9.31
N MET A 118 -22.28 -5.90 -10.04
CA MET A 118 -20.99 -6.53 -9.76
C MET A 118 -19.98 -5.52 -9.23
N GLY A 119 -19.16 -5.99 -8.29
CA GLY A 119 -17.91 -5.35 -7.86
C GLY A 119 -16.74 -6.29 -8.07
N CYS A 120 -15.53 -5.76 -8.16
CA CYS A 120 -14.29 -6.51 -8.17
C CYS A 120 -13.31 -5.90 -7.16
N TYR A 121 -12.65 -6.76 -6.40
CA TYR A 121 -11.75 -6.36 -5.33
C TYR A 121 -10.42 -7.07 -5.54
N GLY A 122 -9.35 -6.31 -5.74
CA GLY A 122 -8.04 -6.87 -6.03
C GLY A 122 -6.96 -6.36 -5.09
N ILE A 123 -6.08 -7.26 -4.63
CA ILE A 123 -4.86 -6.92 -3.89
C ILE A 123 -3.68 -7.52 -4.64
N GLY A 124 -2.68 -6.69 -4.94
CA GLY A 124 -1.44 -7.11 -5.58
C GLY A 124 -0.44 -7.67 -4.56
N ILE A 125 -0.56 -8.95 -4.19
CA ILE A 125 0.29 -9.56 -3.14
C ILE A 125 1.77 -9.36 -3.42
N GLY A 126 2.27 -9.69 -4.62
CA GLY A 126 3.68 -9.49 -4.97
C GLY A 126 4.10 -8.02 -4.97
N ARG A 127 3.22 -7.11 -5.39
CA ARG A 127 3.48 -5.67 -5.33
C ARG A 127 3.53 -5.17 -3.89
N THR A 128 2.64 -5.63 -3.03
CA THR A 128 2.64 -5.30 -1.60
C THR A 128 3.92 -5.77 -0.93
N MET A 129 4.35 -7.01 -1.21
CA MET A 129 5.63 -7.55 -0.72
C MET A 129 6.81 -6.68 -1.17
N ALA A 130 6.89 -6.33 -2.45
CA ALA A 130 7.96 -5.49 -2.97
C ALA A 130 7.96 -4.09 -2.34
N ALA A 131 6.78 -3.50 -2.13
CA ALA A 131 6.64 -2.20 -1.47
C ALA A 131 7.10 -2.24 0.00
N LEU A 132 6.80 -3.32 0.72
CA LEU A 132 7.27 -3.52 2.10
C LEU A 132 8.79 -3.63 2.18
N VAL A 133 9.41 -4.37 1.24
CA VAL A 133 10.88 -4.48 1.19
C VAL A 133 11.51 -3.13 0.84
N GLU A 134 10.91 -2.37 -0.09
CA GLU A 134 11.41 -1.05 -0.47
C GLU A 134 11.33 -0.04 0.68
N ASP A 135 10.29 -0.12 1.52
CA ASP A 135 10.07 0.76 2.65
C ASP A 135 10.87 0.36 3.91
N SER A 136 11.17 -0.93 4.07
CA SER A 136 11.78 -1.49 5.28
C SER A 136 12.93 -2.44 4.97
N HIS A 137 14.12 -1.88 4.75
CA HIS A 137 15.36 -2.60 4.49
C HIS A 137 16.59 -1.83 4.99
N ASP A 138 17.73 -2.51 5.02
CA ASP A 138 19.05 -1.92 5.18
C ASP A 138 20.00 -2.49 4.12
N ASP A 139 21.31 -2.20 4.22
CA ASP A 139 22.34 -2.68 3.28
C ASP A 139 22.52 -4.21 3.28
N TYR A 140 21.93 -4.91 4.26
CA TYR A 140 22.06 -6.37 4.44
C TYR A 140 20.83 -7.14 3.95
N GLY A 141 19.69 -6.48 3.76
CA GLY A 141 18.46 -7.12 3.28
C GLY A 141 17.19 -6.51 3.85
N PRO A 142 16.04 -7.16 3.65
CA PRO A 142 14.76 -6.71 4.18
C PRO A 142 14.72 -6.75 5.71
N ILE A 143 13.86 -5.90 6.28
CA ILE A 143 13.50 -5.91 7.70
C ILE A 143 11.98 -6.14 7.75
N TRP A 144 11.55 -7.39 7.78
CA TRP A 144 10.13 -7.71 7.73
C TRP A 144 9.40 -7.28 8.99
N PRO A 145 8.26 -6.57 8.85
CA PRO A 145 7.30 -6.49 9.94
C PRO A 145 6.85 -7.88 10.36
N MET A 146 6.69 -8.12 11.66
CA MET A 146 6.36 -9.44 12.22
C MET A 146 5.10 -10.06 11.59
N SER A 147 4.10 -9.25 11.26
CA SER A 147 2.81 -9.68 10.71
C SER A 147 2.87 -10.24 9.28
N VAL A 148 3.96 -10.01 8.55
CA VAL A 148 4.15 -10.45 7.14
C VAL A 148 5.48 -11.18 6.93
N ALA A 149 6.25 -11.37 7.99
CA ALA A 149 7.49 -12.13 7.93
C ALA A 149 7.21 -13.60 7.55
N PRO A 150 8.05 -14.23 6.70
CA PRO A 150 7.88 -15.63 6.33
C PRO A 150 8.04 -16.57 7.54
N TYR A 151 8.84 -16.17 8.51
CA TYR A 151 9.03 -16.80 9.82
C TYR A 151 9.19 -15.71 10.88
N HIS A 152 8.76 -15.95 12.09
CA HIS A 152 8.89 -15.01 13.21
C HIS A 152 10.29 -15.04 13.82
N VAL A 153 10.86 -16.24 13.95
CA VAL A 153 12.14 -16.50 14.60
C VAL A 153 13.02 -17.36 13.70
N GLU A 154 14.30 -17.05 13.62
CA GLU A 154 15.33 -17.95 13.08
C GLU A 154 16.22 -18.46 14.22
N ILE A 155 16.37 -19.77 14.32
CA ILE A 155 17.32 -20.43 15.22
C ILE A 155 18.57 -20.80 14.42
N CYS A 156 19.72 -20.21 14.78
CA CYS A 156 21.01 -20.57 14.21
C CYS A 156 21.78 -21.51 15.14
N ALA A 157 21.90 -22.78 14.76
CA ALA A 157 22.69 -23.79 15.48
C ALA A 157 24.15 -23.72 15.05
N ILE A 158 25.00 -23.02 15.80
CA ILE A 158 26.42 -22.83 15.47
C ILE A 158 27.25 -24.01 15.97
N THR A 159 27.95 -24.69 15.05
CA THR A 159 28.68 -25.95 15.31
C THR A 159 27.80 -27.03 15.94
N PRO A 160 26.76 -27.49 15.22
CA PRO A 160 25.72 -28.38 15.78
C PRO A 160 26.23 -29.70 16.34
N ASP A 161 27.40 -30.16 15.87
CA ASP A 161 28.03 -31.42 16.31
C ASP A 161 28.72 -31.34 17.70
N LYS A 162 28.75 -30.13 18.30
CA LYS A 162 29.44 -29.93 19.59
C LYS A 162 28.48 -29.59 20.71
N GLU A 163 28.80 -30.09 21.91
CA GLU A 163 28.24 -29.66 23.20
C GLU A 163 26.70 -29.60 23.25
N ASN A 164 26.02 -30.57 22.67
CA ASN A 164 24.55 -30.67 22.65
C ASN A 164 23.85 -29.47 21.95
N VAL A 165 24.56 -28.72 21.07
CA VAL A 165 23.98 -27.60 20.35
C VAL A 165 22.74 -27.99 19.58
N MET A 166 22.81 -29.11 18.84
CA MET A 166 21.68 -29.64 18.09
C MET A 166 20.49 -29.97 19.01
N GLU A 167 20.71 -30.73 20.08
CA GLU A 167 19.66 -31.13 21.03
C GLU A 167 18.95 -29.93 21.66
N VAL A 168 19.73 -28.93 22.10
CA VAL A 168 19.20 -27.68 22.69
C VAL A 168 18.41 -26.88 21.65
N SER A 169 18.91 -26.80 20.42
CA SER A 169 18.25 -26.05 19.33
C SER A 169 16.95 -26.73 18.90
N GLU A 170 16.94 -28.04 18.74
CA GLU A 170 15.72 -28.82 18.42
C GLU A 170 14.67 -28.71 19.52
N LYS A 171 15.08 -28.75 20.77
CA LYS A 171 14.17 -28.57 21.91
C LYS A 171 13.51 -27.19 21.86
N LEU A 172 14.29 -26.13 21.67
CA LEU A 172 13.79 -24.76 21.55
C LEU A 172 12.83 -24.63 20.35
N TYR A 173 13.19 -25.20 19.20
CA TYR A 173 12.34 -25.24 18.02
C TYR A 173 10.98 -25.87 18.29
N GLN A 174 10.96 -27.05 18.93
CA GLN A 174 9.72 -27.74 19.26
C GLN A 174 8.86 -26.99 20.28
N GLU A 175 9.49 -26.34 21.27
CA GLU A 175 8.79 -25.53 22.26
C GLU A 175 8.13 -24.32 21.61
N LEU A 176 8.82 -23.60 20.71
CA LEU A 176 8.29 -22.47 19.99
C LEU A 176 7.13 -22.85 19.05
N GLN A 177 7.24 -23.99 18.35
CA GLN A 177 6.14 -24.51 17.54
C GLN A 177 4.87 -24.80 18.37
N LYS A 178 5.02 -25.38 19.56
CA LYS A 178 3.89 -25.61 20.49
C LYS A 178 3.23 -24.30 20.95
N LEU A 179 3.99 -23.22 21.00
CA LEU A 179 3.51 -21.88 21.34
C LEU A 179 2.95 -21.11 20.12
N GLY A 180 2.88 -21.75 18.94
CA GLY A 180 2.33 -21.17 17.72
C GLY A 180 3.27 -20.16 17.02
N VAL A 181 4.57 -20.20 17.33
CA VAL A 181 5.58 -19.38 16.67
C VAL A 181 6.06 -20.08 15.40
N GLU A 182 6.11 -19.35 14.29
CA GLU A 182 6.71 -19.83 13.04
C GLU A 182 8.22 -19.66 13.09
N VAL A 183 8.94 -20.77 12.94
CA VAL A 183 10.39 -20.81 13.16
C VAL A 183 11.11 -21.39 11.96
N LEU A 184 12.14 -20.71 11.49
CA LEU A 184 13.16 -21.24 10.61
C LEU A 184 14.30 -21.79 11.46
N PHE A 185 14.65 -23.08 11.24
CA PHE A 185 15.75 -23.72 11.94
C PHE A 185 16.93 -23.94 10.99
N ASP A 186 18.02 -23.18 11.20
CA ASP A 186 19.27 -23.33 10.45
C ASP A 186 20.23 -24.28 11.18
N ASP A 187 20.30 -25.52 10.70
CA ASP A 187 21.10 -26.63 11.19
C ASP A 187 22.25 -27.01 10.24
N ARG A 188 22.52 -26.19 9.22
CA ARG A 188 23.46 -26.52 8.14
C ARG A 188 24.91 -26.75 8.58
N GLY A 189 25.30 -26.32 9.78
CA GLY A 189 26.66 -26.42 10.28
C GLY A 189 27.66 -25.51 9.59
N GLU A 190 27.19 -24.47 8.92
CA GLU A 190 28.00 -23.46 8.27
C GLU A 190 28.71 -22.54 9.27
N LYS A 191 29.64 -21.72 8.78
CA LYS A 191 30.30 -20.70 9.62
C LYS A 191 29.31 -19.68 10.11
N ALA A 192 29.41 -19.26 11.37
CA ALA A 192 28.52 -18.30 12.00
C ALA A 192 28.32 -17.02 11.16
N GLY A 193 29.39 -16.49 10.54
CA GLY A 193 29.29 -15.31 9.69
C GLY A 193 28.43 -15.53 8.44
N SER A 194 28.49 -16.72 7.82
CA SER A 194 27.64 -17.08 6.69
C SER A 194 26.18 -17.19 7.12
N MET A 195 25.89 -17.92 8.19
CA MET A 195 24.54 -18.07 8.73
C MET A 195 23.92 -16.72 9.13
N PHE A 196 24.71 -15.83 9.72
CA PHE A 196 24.21 -14.49 10.09
C PHE A 196 23.95 -13.60 8.86
N SER A 197 24.75 -13.71 7.82
CA SER A 197 24.53 -12.99 6.56
C SER A 197 23.28 -13.49 5.86
N ASP A 198 23.04 -14.80 5.86
CA ASP A 198 21.82 -15.41 5.30
C ASP A 198 20.58 -14.98 6.10
N ALA A 199 20.67 -14.99 7.44
CA ALA A 199 19.59 -14.53 8.32
C ALA A 199 19.22 -13.05 8.06
N ASP A 200 20.24 -12.19 7.92
CA ASP A 200 20.03 -10.78 7.62
C ASP A 200 19.45 -10.59 6.20
N LEU A 201 19.87 -11.39 5.22
CA LEU A 201 19.35 -11.39 3.84
C LEU A 201 17.90 -11.89 3.77
N LEU A 202 17.55 -12.91 4.55
CA LEU A 202 16.17 -13.38 4.67
C LEU A 202 15.28 -12.38 5.42
N GLY A 203 15.87 -11.58 6.29
CA GLY A 203 15.21 -10.50 7.01
C GLY A 203 14.27 -10.95 8.12
N ILE A 204 14.45 -12.15 8.67
CA ILE A 204 13.60 -12.70 9.73
C ILE A 204 13.70 -11.82 10.98
N PRO A 205 12.57 -11.42 11.61
CA PRO A 205 12.56 -10.39 12.63
C PRO A 205 13.38 -10.69 13.88
N LEU A 206 13.35 -11.95 14.36
CA LEU A 206 14.06 -12.35 15.57
C LEU A 206 15.06 -13.48 15.27
N ARG A 207 16.27 -13.36 15.80
CA ARG A 207 17.30 -14.38 15.68
C ARG A 207 17.72 -14.89 17.05
N ALA A 208 17.70 -16.22 17.22
CA ALA A 208 18.18 -16.94 18.37
C ALA A 208 19.42 -17.74 17.99
N VAL A 209 20.56 -17.50 18.63
CA VAL A 209 21.82 -18.17 18.34
C VAL A 209 22.16 -19.13 19.49
N ILE A 210 22.27 -20.42 19.14
CA ILE A 210 22.72 -21.48 20.03
C ILE A 210 24.11 -21.92 19.58
N SER A 211 25.05 -21.86 20.50
CA SER A 211 26.47 -22.19 20.26
C SER A 211 27.10 -22.83 21.48
N PRO A 212 28.26 -23.50 21.38
CA PRO A 212 28.99 -24.00 22.55
C PRO A 212 29.21 -22.91 23.62
N LYS A 213 29.51 -21.69 23.19
CA LYS A 213 29.73 -20.56 24.10
C LYS A 213 28.46 -20.14 24.84
N THR A 214 27.33 -20.07 24.15
CA THR A 214 26.06 -19.69 24.79
C THR A 214 25.54 -20.78 25.71
N ILE A 215 25.70 -22.07 25.36
CA ILE A 215 25.33 -23.21 26.18
C ILE A 215 26.18 -23.23 27.47
N ALA A 216 27.49 -23.01 27.37
CA ALA A 216 28.36 -22.95 28.54
C ALA A 216 27.92 -21.86 29.57
N ASN A 217 27.23 -20.84 29.11
CA ASN A 217 26.64 -19.77 29.94
C ASN A 217 25.17 -20.06 30.32
N GLY A 218 24.62 -21.21 29.95
CA GLY A 218 23.21 -21.56 30.19
C GLY A 218 22.23 -20.60 29.47
N SER A 219 22.63 -20.01 28.33
CA SER A 219 21.87 -18.97 27.63
C SER A 219 21.82 -19.19 26.13
N MET A 220 20.94 -18.48 25.44
CA MET A 220 21.00 -18.21 23.99
C MET A 220 21.37 -16.73 23.77
N GLU A 221 21.92 -16.42 22.59
CA GLU A 221 22.04 -15.03 22.15
C GLU A 221 20.82 -14.64 21.31
N PHE A 222 20.17 -13.56 21.73
CA PHE A 222 18.99 -13.01 21.04
C PHE A 222 19.34 -11.71 20.33
N LYS A 223 18.82 -11.53 19.10
CA LYS A 223 18.97 -10.32 18.33
C LYS A 223 17.69 -9.99 17.55
N ILE A 224 17.35 -8.71 17.47
CA ILE A 224 16.29 -8.19 16.60
C ILE A 224 16.92 -7.78 15.26
N ARG A 225 16.29 -8.14 14.13
CA ARG A 225 16.70 -7.72 12.79
C ARG A 225 16.69 -6.19 12.69
N GLY A 226 17.75 -5.61 12.16
CA GLY A 226 17.95 -4.14 12.11
C GLY A 226 18.55 -3.53 13.37
N SER A 227 18.60 -4.25 14.51
CA SER A 227 19.33 -3.80 15.70
C SER A 227 20.82 -4.17 15.62
N ARG A 228 21.68 -3.35 16.21
CA ARG A 228 23.10 -3.67 16.41
C ARG A 228 23.34 -4.44 17.71
N ASP A 229 22.41 -4.35 18.64
CA ASP A 229 22.53 -4.93 19.97
C ASP A 229 22.03 -6.38 19.99
N SER A 230 22.71 -7.20 20.79
CA SER A 230 22.27 -8.54 21.15
C SER A 230 22.24 -8.69 22.67
N GLU A 231 21.41 -9.60 23.19
CA GLU A 231 21.32 -9.89 24.60
C GLU A 231 21.37 -11.40 24.85
N LEU A 232 21.84 -11.78 26.06
CA LEU A 232 21.83 -13.18 26.49
C LEU A 232 20.56 -13.47 27.28
N VAL A 233 19.82 -14.49 26.84
CA VAL A 233 18.58 -14.94 27.47
C VAL A 233 18.78 -16.35 28.04
N PRO A 234 18.43 -16.63 29.31
CA PRO A 234 18.53 -17.96 29.90
C PRO A 234 17.76 -19.00 29.08
N LEU A 235 18.36 -20.17 28.86
CA LEU A 235 17.78 -21.23 28.01
C LEU A 235 16.43 -21.74 28.54
N ASP A 236 16.25 -21.79 29.84
CA ASP A 236 15.01 -22.21 30.49
C ASP A 236 13.84 -21.26 30.27
N LYS A 237 14.11 -20.01 29.85
CA LYS A 237 13.12 -18.97 29.54
C LYS A 237 13.06 -18.62 28.07
N ALA A 238 13.90 -19.22 27.25
CA ALA A 238 14.10 -18.82 25.85
C ALA A 238 12.81 -18.89 25.01
N ALA A 239 12.06 -19.98 25.11
CA ALA A 239 10.83 -20.18 24.35
C ALA A 239 9.74 -19.17 24.75
N GLU A 240 9.52 -19.00 26.05
CA GLU A 240 8.52 -18.03 26.56
C GLU A 240 8.90 -16.59 26.20
N PHE A 241 10.18 -16.23 26.33
CA PHE A 241 10.69 -14.92 25.97
C PHE A 241 10.45 -14.60 24.49
N LEU A 242 10.84 -15.52 23.57
CA LEU A 242 10.66 -15.34 22.12
C LEU A 242 9.18 -15.26 21.74
N ALA A 243 8.35 -16.15 22.30
CA ALA A 243 6.92 -16.15 22.05
C ALA A 243 6.26 -14.85 22.54
N ALA A 244 6.65 -14.33 23.69
CA ALA A 244 6.16 -13.05 24.20
C ALA A 244 6.57 -11.88 23.30
N LYS A 245 7.80 -11.87 22.76
CA LYS A 245 8.26 -10.86 21.80
C LYS A 245 7.45 -10.91 20.50
N VAL A 246 7.24 -12.10 19.93
CA VAL A 246 6.42 -12.30 18.73
C VAL A 246 5.00 -11.78 18.97
N LYS A 247 4.38 -12.17 20.08
CA LYS A 247 3.03 -11.74 20.42
C LYS A 247 2.93 -10.21 20.55
N ALA A 248 3.85 -9.59 21.27
CA ALA A 248 3.87 -8.13 21.46
C ALA A 248 4.04 -7.37 20.14
N GLU A 249 4.81 -7.91 19.18
CA GLU A 249 4.95 -7.29 17.87
C GLU A 249 3.68 -7.48 17.01
N LEU A 250 3.04 -8.64 17.05
CA LEU A 250 1.79 -8.89 16.33
C LEU A 250 0.61 -8.05 16.84
N GLU A 251 0.57 -7.79 18.16
CA GLU A 251 -0.48 -6.95 18.78
C GLU A 251 -0.44 -5.48 18.30
N LYS A 252 0.67 -5.01 17.75
CA LYS A 252 0.77 -3.65 17.19
C LYS A 252 -0.05 -3.44 15.91
N TYR A 253 -0.48 -4.53 15.27
CA TYR A 253 -1.20 -4.54 13.99
C TYR A 253 -2.65 -5.00 14.12
N GLN A 254 -3.13 -5.17 15.32
CA GLN A 254 -4.54 -5.49 15.63
C GLN A 254 -5.29 -4.24 16.10
#